data_fdd611128b9d322ff1ca356998344d96
#
_entry.id   fdd611128b9d322ff1ca356998344d96
#
_cell.length_a   1.000
_cell.length_b   1.000
_cell.length_c   1.000
_cell.angle_alpha   90.00
_cell.angle_beta   90.00
_cell.angle_gamma   90.00
#
_symmetry.space_group_name_H-M   'P 1'
#
loop_
_entity.id
_entity.type
_entity.pdbx_description
1 polymer ?
#
loop_
_entity_poly.entity_id
_entity_poly.type
_entity_poly.pdbx_seq_one_letter_code
_entity_poly.pdbx_strand_id
1 'polypeptide(L)'
;MLNLFKTVFMSDPFHIIEPKGKKIPFVLSVPHCGTEFPSEIIGDYVPSMVAAPDDTDWFVHDLYNFASEMGITIIHAKYSRWVIDLNRDPESVPLYDDGRIITGLTTTTDFFGKDVYISEDKVPNQEEVERRLTNYYWPYYQKVQTLLDERKAEFGKALLW
;
A
#
# COMPACT_ATOMS: atom_id res chain seq x y z
N MET A 1 17.29 35.29 -6.33
CA MET A 1 16.59 34.66 -5.22
C MET A 1 16.47 33.17 -5.55
N LEU A 2 17.32 32.35 -4.98
CA LEU A 2 17.23 30.89 -5.14
C LEU A 2 16.06 30.40 -4.29
N ASN A 3 15.03 29.89 -4.94
CA ASN A 3 13.98 29.15 -4.27
C ASN A 3 14.56 27.80 -3.83
N LEU A 4 14.94 27.67 -2.56
CA LEU A 4 15.22 26.38 -1.95
C LEU A 4 13.88 25.63 -1.82
N PHE A 5 13.55 24.80 -2.79
CA PHE A 5 12.58 23.72 -2.58
C PHE A 5 13.14 22.84 -1.47
N LYS A 6 12.59 22.96 -0.27
CA LYS A 6 12.76 21.96 0.77
C LYS A 6 12.19 20.66 0.21
N THR A 7 13.06 19.80 -0.27
CA THR A 7 12.68 18.40 -0.52
C THR A 7 12.32 17.83 0.85
N VAL A 8 11.03 17.76 1.13
CA VAL A 8 10.53 16.98 2.26
C VAL A 8 10.84 15.54 1.89
N PHE A 9 11.82 14.93 2.53
CA PHE A 9 12.05 13.50 2.44
C PHE A 9 10.84 12.83 3.07
N MET A 10 9.85 12.49 2.25
CA MET A 10 8.77 11.62 2.66
C MET A 10 9.39 10.24 2.92
N SER A 11 9.11 9.65 4.06
CA SER A 11 9.50 8.26 4.31
C SER A 11 8.81 7.36 3.30
N ASP A 12 9.48 6.26 2.91
CA ASP A 12 8.92 5.30 1.98
C ASP A 12 7.51 4.84 2.43
N PRO A 13 6.56 4.67 1.51
CA PRO A 13 5.20 4.22 1.82
C PRO A 13 5.12 2.70 2.09
N PHE A 14 6.25 2.05 2.27
CA PHE A 14 6.40 0.61 2.50
C PHE A 14 7.55 0.32 3.46
N HIS A 15 7.58 -0.92 3.92
CA HIS A 15 8.70 -1.48 4.65
C HIS A 15 9.28 -2.68 3.90
N ILE A 16 10.59 -2.92 4.10
CA ILE A 16 11.29 -4.08 3.55
C ILE A 16 11.80 -4.92 4.72
N ILE A 17 11.54 -6.22 4.67
CA ILE A 17 12.17 -7.22 5.54
C ILE A 17 13.15 -7.97 4.66
N GLU A 18 14.44 -7.73 4.91
CA GLU A 18 15.52 -8.40 4.20
C GLU A 18 15.63 -9.87 4.60
N PRO A 19 16.02 -10.76 3.67
CA PRO A 19 16.23 -12.15 3.98
C PRO A 19 17.40 -12.34 4.97
N LYS A 20 17.18 -13.14 6.00
CA LYS A 20 18.21 -13.54 6.98
C LYS A 20 19.03 -14.73 6.50
N GLY A 21 18.43 -15.57 5.66
CA GLY A 21 19.10 -16.72 5.06
C GLY A 21 19.71 -16.42 3.68
N LYS A 22 20.15 -17.48 2.99
CA LYS A 22 20.62 -17.39 1.61
C LYS A 22 19.46 -16.93 0.72
N LYS A 23 19.66 -15.83 0.01
CA LYS A 23 18.64 -15.29 -0.92
C LYS A 23 18.18 -16.35 -1.92
N ILE A 24 16.88 -16.34 -2.23
CA ILE A 24 16.24 -17.15 -3.28
C ILE A 24 15.49 -16.24 -4.24
N PRO A 25 15.15 -16.68 -5.46
CA PRO A 25 14.49 -15.86 -6.48
C PRO A 25 13.01 -15.60 -6.19
N PHE A 26 12.69 -15.15 -4.96
CA PHE A 26 11.34 -14.99 -4.48
C PHE A 26 11.18 -13.65 -3.73
N VAL A 27 10.11 -12.92 -4.04
CA VAL A 27 9.68 -11.71 -3.34
C VAL A 27 8.24 -11.91 -2.86
N LEU A 28 7.98 -11.62 -1.60
CA LEU A 28 6.64 -11.65 -1.00
C LEU A 28 6.14 -10.21 -0.87
N SER A 29 4.95 -9.92 -1.44
CA SER A 29 4.27 -8.64 -1.35
C SER A 29 3.06 -8.74 -0.42
N VAL A 30 2.98 -7.88 0.60
CA VAL A 30 1.87 -7.81 1.56
C VAL A 30 1.24 -6.42 1.51
N PRO A 31 0.31 -6.17 0.56
CA PRO A 31 -0.17 -4.83 0.24
C PRO A 31 -1.21 -4.27 1.22
N HIS A 32 -1.86 -5.08 2.05
CA HIS A 32 -3.01 -4.68 2.87
C HIS A 32 -2.79 -4.74 4.39
N CYS A 33 -1.56 -4.97 4.85
CA CYS A 33 -1.27 -5.03 6.29
C CYS A 33 -0.93 -3.66 6.91
N GLY A 34 -0.83 -2.60 6.11
CA GLY A 34 -0.53 -1.25 6.59
C GLY A 34 -1.66 -0.68 7.44
N THR A 35 -1.29 -0.01 8.52
CA THR A 35 -2.22 0.59 9.49
C THR A 35 -2.04 2.09 9.68
N GLU A 36 -0.96 2.65 9.14
CA GLU A 36 -0.67 4.08 9.29
C GLU A 36 -1.46 4.92 8.28
N PHE A 37 -1.60 6.20 8.61
CA PHE A 37 -2.17 7.22 7.74
C PHE A 37 -1.17 8.38 7.61
N PRO A 38 -0.96 8.93 6.41
CA PRO A 38 -0.13 10.12 6.24
C PRO A 38 -0.67 11.28 7.04
N SER A 39 0.24 12.03 7.70
CA SER A 39 -0.14 13.14 8.60
C SER A 39 -0.94 14.23 7.92
N GLU A 40 -0.77 14.42 6.62
CA GLU A 40 -1.43 15.43 5.81
C GLU A 40 -2.89 15.11 5.47
N ILE A 41 -3.32 13.85 5.59
CA ILE A 41 -4.68 13.42 5.27
C ILE A 41 -5.38 12.67 6.41
N ILE A 42 -4.68 12.33 7.50
CA ILE A 42 -5.26 11.58 8.62
C ILE A 42 -6.49 12.29 9.21
N GLY A 43 -6.51 13.62 9.19
CA GLY A 43 -7.63 14.43 9.69
C GLY A 43 -8.90 14.37 8.83
N ASP A 44 -8.82 13.80 7.63
CA ASP A 44 -9.97 13.63 6.72
C ASP A 44 -10.77 12.36 7.04
N TYR A 45 -10.20 11.45 7.82
CA TYR A 45 -10.82 10.17 8.19
C TYR A 45 -11.53 10.23 9.54
N VAL A 46 -12.55 9.40 9.69
CA VAL A 46 -13.26 9.23 10.96
C VAL A 46 -12.27 8.68 12.01
N PRO A 47 -12.09 9.35 13.18
CA PRO A 47 -11.07 8.97 14.16
C PRO A 47 -11.16 7.53 14.66
N SER A 48 -12.38 6.99 14.82
CA SER A 48 -12.57 5.60 15.24
C SER A 48 -12.14 4.59 14.17
N MET A 49 -12.23 4.97 12.89
CA MET A 49 -11.78 4.17 11.76
C MET A 49 -10.23 4.16 11.68
N VAL A 50 -9.61 5.31 11.90
CA VAL A 50 -8.13 5.41 11.96
C VAL A 50 -7.56 4.58 13.11
N ALA A 51 -8.22 4.58 14.26
CA ALA A 51 -7.77 3.85 15.45
C ALA A 51 -7.81 2.31 15.27
N ALA A 52 -8.72 1.80 14.43
CA ALA A 52 -8.85 0.37 14.13
C ALA A 52 -9.42 0.19 12.71
N PRO A 53 -8.57 0.25 11.66
CA PRO A 53 -9.00 0.07 10.28
C PRO A 53 -9.42 -1.38 10.04
N ASP A 54 -10.74 -1.64 9.97
CA ASP A 54 -11.32 -2.99 9.93
C ASP A 54 -10.91 -3.81 8.70
N ASP A 55 -10.73 -3.15 7.55
CA ASP A 55 -10.39 -3.79 6.27
C ASP A 55 -8.91 -4.17 6.15
N THR A 56 -8.17 -4.12 7.25
CA THR A 56 -6.73 -4.43 7.30
C THR A 56 -6.50 -5.92 7.43
N ASP A 57 -5.55 -6.45 6.66
CA ASP A 57 -5.02 -7.80 6.84
C ASP A 57 -4.05 -7.79 8.03
N TRP A 58 -4.63 -7.76 9.25
CA TRP A 58 -3.89 -7.62 10.49
C TRP A 58 -2.84 -8.72 10.66
N PHE A 59 -1.62 -8.31 11.03
CA PHE A 59 -0.51 -9.21 11.36
C PHE A 59 -0.04 -10.14 10.23
N VAL A 60 -0.50 -9.96 8.98
CA VAL A 60 -0.09 -10.83 7.87
C VAL A 60 1.42 -10.74 7.64
N HIS A 61 2.04 -9.56 7.76
CA HIS A 61 3.49 -9.39 7.67
C HIS A 61 4.24 -10.12 8.79
N ASP A 62 3.67 -10.19 10.00
CA ASP A 62 4.24 -10.96 11.12
C ASP A 62 4.06 -12.46 10.90
N LEU A 63 2.87 -12.87 10.40
CA LEU A 63 2.58 -14.26 10.07
C LEU A 63 3.57 -14.82 9.03
N TYR A 64 3.98 -13.99 8.07
CA TYR A 64 4.97 -14.37 7.06
C TYR A 64 6.42 -14.05 7.43
N ASN A 65 6.71 -13.61 8.65
CA ASN A 65 8.09 -13.24 9.06
C ASN A 65 9.09 -14.41 8.91
N PHE A 66 8.61 -15.67 9.01
CA PHE A 66 9.41 -16.87 8.75
C PHE A 66 9.99 -16.90 7.32
N ALA A 67 9.37 -16.23 6.36
CA ALA A 67 9.83 -16.20 4.97
C ALA A 67 11.22 -15.55 4.85
N SER A 68 11.57 -14.62 5.73
CA SER A 68 12.90 -14.03 5.77
C SER A 68 13.99 -15.07 6.09
N GLU A 69 13.71 -16.04 6.96
CA GLU A 69 14.60 -17.15 7.28
C GLU A 69 14.77 -18.12 6.08
N MET A 70 13.77 -18.19 5.21
CA MET A 70 13.81 -18.97 3.97
C MET A 70 14.55 -18.28 2.82
N GLY A 71 15.06 -17.08 3.02
CA GLY A 71 15.77 -16.31 2.00
C GLY A 71 14.86 -15.45 1.10
N ILE A 72 13.60 -15.24 1.50
CA ILE A 72 12.60 -14.45 0.78
C ILE A 72 12.69 -13.00 1.27
N THR A 73 12.73 -12.04 0.34
CA THR A 73 12.53 -10.61 0.65
C THR A 73 11.06 -10.33 0.76
N ILE A 74 10.65 -9.63 1.82
CA ILE A 74 9.26 -9.23 2.03
C ILE A 74 9.16 -7.71 1.84
N ILE A 75 8.20 -7.28 1.02
CA ILE A 75 7.77 -5.88 0.96
C ILE A 75 6.34 -5.80 1.48
N HIS A 76 6.09 -4.87 2.40
CA HIS A 76 4.73 -4.70 2.92
C HIS A 76 4.32 -3.23 3.02
N ALA A 77 3.01 -2.97 2.89
CA ALA A 77 2.46 -1.64 2.98
C ALA A 77 2.71 -1.03 4.37
N LYS A 78 3.01 0.27 4.40
CA LYS A 78 3.05 1.10 5.61
C LYS A 78 1.67 1.67 5.89
N TYR A 79 1.03 2.21 4.86
CA TYR A 79 -0.26 2.89 4.98
C TYR A 79 -1.44 1.95 4.80
N SER A 80 -2.55 2.27 5.48
CA SER A 80 -3.82 1.57 5.32
C SER A 80 -4.27 1.56 3.86
N ARG A 81 -4.95 0.47 3.44
CA ARG A 81 -5.58 0.37 2.13
C ARG A 81 -6.66 1.45 1.88
N TRP A 82 -7.15 2.10 2.93
CA TRP A 82 -8.06 3.24 2.80
C TRP A 82 -7.35 4.51 2.30
N VAL A 83 -6.03 4.61 2.47
CA VAL A 83 -5.23 5.68 1.87
C VAL A 83 -5.16 5.49 0.37
N ILE A 84 -4.77 4.29 -0.07
CA ILE A 84 -4.82 3.81 -1.45
C ILE A 84 -4.71 2.28 -1.46
N ASP A 85 -5.59 1.61 -2.20
CA ASP A 85 -5.57 0.16 -2.31
C ASP A 85 -4.48 -0.29 -3.30
N LEU A 86 -3.37 -0.81 -2.77
CA LEU A 86 -2.23 -1.29 -3.56
C LEU A 86 -2.54 -2.56 -4.36
N ASN A 87 -3.69 -3.21 -4.16
CA ASN A 87 -4.12 -4.37 -4.92
C ASN A 87 -5.26 -4.03 -5.92
N ARG A 88 -5.37 -2.76 -6.31
CA ARG A 88 -6.27 -2.29 -7.35
C ARG A 88 -5.48 -1.72 -8.51
N ASP A 89 -5.91 -2.07 -9.71
CA ASP A 89 -5.40 -1.43 -10.92
C ASP A 89 -5.99 0.00 -11.02
N PRO A 90 -5.16 1.05 -11.10
CA PRO A 90 -5.64 2.42 -11.23
C PRO A 90 -6.57 2.67 -12.43
N GLU A 91 -6.44 1.86 -13.49
CA GLU A 91 -7.22 1.97 -14.72
C GLU A 91 -8.43 1.01 -14.74
N SER A 92 -8.60 0.18 -13.69
CA SER A 92 -9.67 -0.82 -13.68
C SER A 92 -11.05 -0.18 -13.45
N VAL A 93 -12.02 -0.62 -14.24
CA VAL A 93 -13.43 -0.46 -13.93
C VAL A 93 -13.82 -1.43 -12.79
N PRO A 94 -14.91 -1.15 -12.04
CA PRO A 94 -15.41 -2.04 -11.01
C PRO A 94 -15.56 -3.49 -11.49
N LEU A 95 -14.99 -4.44 -10.74
CA LEU A 95 -14.96 -5.87 -11.12
C LEU A 95 -16.32 -6.55 -11.06
N TYR A 96 -17.31 -5.97 -10.37
CA TYR A 96 -18.61 -6.58 -10.12
C TYR A 96 -19.73 -5.54 -10.28
N ASP A 97 -20.82 -5.93 -10.94
CA ASP A 97 -22.06 -5.16 -11.11
C ASP A 97 -23.24 -5.96 -10.49
N ASP A 98 -22.98 -6.64 -9.37
CA ASP A 98 -23.94 -7.55 -8.72
C ASP A 98 -24.46 -7.05 -7.36
N GLY A 99 -24.25 -5.75 -7.07
CA GLY A 99 -24.71 -5.12 -5.82
C GLY A 99 -23.78 -5.33 -4.63
N ARG A 100 -22.61 -5.97 -4.81
CA ARG A 100 -21.57 -5.99 -3.77
C ARG A 100 -20.94 -4.61 -3.61
N ILE A 101 -20.51 -4.30 -2.39
CA ILE A 101 -19.74 -3.09 -2.11
C ILE A 101 -18.42 -3.20 -2.87
N ILE A 102 -18.25 -2.31 -3.85
CA ILE A 102 -17.04 -2.25 -4.66
C ILE A 102 -16.12 -1.22 -4.02
N THR A 103 -15.01 -1.70 -3.46
CA THR A 103 -13.96 -0.81 -3.01
C THR A 103 -13.17 -0.29 -4.22
N GLY A 104 -13.15 1.02 -4.41
CA GLY A 104 -12.33 1.69 -5.43
C GLY A 104 -10.84 1.71 -5.05
N LEU A 105 -10.03 2.37 -5.89
CA LEU A 105 -8.61 2.62 -5.63
C LEU A 105 -8.40 3.43 -4.33
N THR A 106 -9.27 4.43 -4.08
CA THR A 106 -9.40 5.14 -2.81
C THR A 106 -10.76 4.79 -2.22
N THR A 107 -10.75 3.91 -1.22
CA THR A 107 -11.96 3.37 -0.60
C THR A 107 -12.71 4.43 0.18
N THR A 108 -14.01 4.59 -0.05
CA THR A 108 -14.87 5.58 0.63
C THR A 108 -15.66 4.99 1.78
N THR A 109 -15.88 3.67 1.76
CA THR A 109 -16.58 2.92 2.81
C THR A 109 -15.76 1.70 3.23
N ASP A 110 -15.98 1.23 4.45
CA ASP A 110 -15.51 -0.09 4.89
C ASP A 110 -16.33 -1.23 4.22
N PHE A 111 -15.98 -2.49 4.48
CA PHE A 111 -16.70 -3.66 3.96
C PHE A 111 -18.14 -3.79 4.45
N PHE A 112 -18.54 -3.03 5.47
CA PHE A 112 -19.91 -2.96 5.97
C PHE A 112 -20.69 -1.77 5.40
N GLY A 113 -20.09 -0.98 4.51
CA GLY A 113 -20.70 0.19 3.88
C GLY A 113 -20.72 1.44 4.76
N LYS A 114 -19.92 1.48 5.82
CA LYS A 114 -19.80 2.64 6.69
C LYS A 114 -18.74 3.59 6.14
N ASP A 115 -19.07 4.90 6.09
CA ASP A 115 -18.16 5.92 5.59
C ASP A 115 -16.86 5.98 6.39
N VAL A 116 -15.72 6.01 5.69
CA VAL A 116 -14.39 6.13 6.30
C VAL A 116 -13.94 7.60 6.41
N TYR A 117 -14.53 8.51 5.63
CA TYR A 117 -14.26 9.96 5.69
C TYR A 117 -15.22 10.67 6.62
N ILE A 118 -14.76 11.77 7.26
CA ILE A 118 -15.58 12.55 8.21
C ILE A 118 -16.73 13.30 7.56
N SER A 119 -16.66 13.58 6.27
CA SER A 119 -17.67 14.28 5.47
C SER A 119 -17.43 14.09 3.98
N GLU A 120 -18.43 14.36 3.15
CA GLU A 120 -18.38 14.18 1.69
C GLU A 120 -17.31 15.06 1.02
N ASP A 121 -17.07 16.26 1.52
CA ASP A 121 -16.02 17.17 1.02
C ASP A 121 -14.58 16.70 1.31
N LYS A 122 -14.43 15.65 2.14
CA LYS A 122 -13.15 15.00 2.46
C LYS A 122 -12.86 13.77 1.64
N VAL A 123 -13.86 13.28 0.89
CA VAL A 123 -13.65 12.20 -0.07
C VAL A 123 -12.68 12.66 -1.16
N PRO A 124 -11.65 11.87 -1.50
CA PRO A 124 -10.64 12.24 -2.50
C PRO A 124 -11.27 12.58 -3.85
N ASN A 125 -11.01 13.76 -4.35
CA ASN A 125 -11.26 14.13 -5.73
C ASN A 125 -10.16 13.57 -6.65
N GLN A 126 -10.28 13.77 -7.96
CA GLN A 126 -9.34 13.24 -8.94
C GLN A 126 -7.89 13.73 -8.70
N GLU A 127 -7.70 14.99 -8.32
CA GLU A 127 -6.37 15.56 -8.04
C GLU A 127 -5.72 14.88 -6.83
N GLU A 128 -6.50 14.63 -5.77
CA GLU A 128 -6.01 13.93 -4.59
C GLU A 128 -5.73 12.44 -4.89
N VAL A 129 -6.53 11.78 -5.74
CA VAL A 129 -6.24 10.42 -6.21
C VAL A 129 -4.90 10.36 -6.95
N GLU A 130 -4.66 11.29 -7.89
CA GLU A 130 -3.39 11.37 -8.63
C GLU A 130 -2.19 11.64 -7.70
N ARG A 131 -2.39 12.47 -6.67
CA ARG A 131 -1.37 12.73 -5.66
C ARG A 131 -1.03 11.46 -4.88
N ARG A 132 -2.05 10.67 -4.49
CA ARG A 132 -1.85 9.38 -3.77
C ARG A 132 -1.19 8.33 -4.65
N LEU A 133 -1.57 8.25 -5.93
CA LEU A 133 -0.88 7.39 -6.89
C LEU A 133 0.61 7.72 -6.96
N THR A 134 0.94 8.99 -7.08
CA THR A 134 2.33 9.46 -7.20
C THR A 134 3.14 9.20 -5.93
N ASN A 135 2.55 9.43 -4.75
CA ASN A 135 3.28 9.43 -3.48
C ASN A 135 3.30 8.06 -2.78
N TYR A 136 2.32 7.19 -3.04
CA TYR A 136 2.17 5.94 -2.28
C TYR A 136 2.10 4.71 -3.17
N TYR A 137 1.34 4.75 -4.27
CA TYR A 137 1.12 3.59 -5.14
C TYR A 137 2.35 3.28 -6.00
N TRP A 138 2.77 4.23 -6.84
CA TRP A 138 3.88 4.01 -7.76
C TRP A 138 5.20 3.74 -7.06
N PRO A 139 5.58 4.41 -5.95
CA PRO A 139 6.79 4.06 -5.20
C PRO A 139 6.81 2.62 -4.71
N TYR A 140 5.66 2.08 -4.25
CA TYR A 140 5.56 0.68 -3.86
C TYR A 140 5.84 -0.25 -5.03
N TYR A 141 5.18 -0.06 -6.16
CA TYR A 141 5.35 -0.91 -7.33
C TYR A 141 6.72 -0.75 -8.01
N GLN A 142 7.30 0.43 -8.01
CA GLN A 142 8.68 0.66 -8.45
C GLN A 142 9.67 -0.14 -7.60
N LYS A 143 9.44 -0.20 -6.28
CA LYS A 143 10.28 -1.00 -5.40
C LYS A 143 10.08 -2.50 -5.63
N VAL A 144 8.84 -2.96 -5.80
CA VAL A 144 8.57 -4.37 -6.18
C VAL A 144 9.31 -4.73 -7.47
N GLN A 145 9.22 -3.88 -8.50
CA GLN A 145 9.92 -4.11 -9.77
C GLN A 145 11.43 -4.18 -9.58
N THR A 146 12.01 -3.25 -8.81
CA THR A 146 13.45 -3.26 -8.49
C THR A 146 13.88 -4.57 -7.85
N LEU A 147 13.11 -5.04 -6.84
CA LEU A 147 13.39 -6.30 -6.15
C LEU A 147 13.32 -7.50 -7.11
N LEU A 148 12.36 -7.53 -8.01
CA LEU A 148 12.23 -8.58 -9.02
C LEU A 148 13.39 -8.56 -10.03
N ASP A 149 13.81 -7.38 -10.48
CA ASP A 149 14.92 -7.22 -11.41
C ASP A 149 16.25 -7.66 -10.80
N GLU A 150 16.49 -7.32 -9.52
CA GLU A 150 17.64 -7.81 -8.76
C GLU A 150 17.65 -9.35 -8.68
N ARG A 151 16.51 -9.97 -8.38
CA ARG A 151 16.39 -11.45 -8.33
C ARG A 151 16.59 -12.08 -9.70
N LYS A 152 16.03 -11.47 -10.74
CA LYS A 152 16.20 -11.94 -12.12
C LYS A 152 17.66 -11.83 -12.57
N ALA A 153 18.36 -10.77 -12.22
CA ALA A 153 19.78 -10.59 -12.53
C ALA A 153 20.65 -11.64 -11.82
N GLU A 154 20.36 -11.95 -10.55
CA GLU A 154 21.15 -12.89 -9.74
C GLU A 154 20.85 -14.37 -10.07
N PHE A 155 19.58 -14.72 -10.35
CA PHE A 155 19.13 -16.11 -10.47
C PHE A 155 18.61 -16.49 -11.86
N GLY A 156 18.54 -15.55 -12.81
CA GLY A 156 17.95 -15.77 -14.14
C GLY A 156 16.43 -15.82 -14.15
N LYS A 157 15.79 -15.74 -12.98
CA LYS A 157 14.33 -15.77 -12.78
C LYS A 157 13.95 -15.04 -11.49
N ALA A 158 12.69 -14.62 -11.40
CA ALA A 158 12.08 -14.09 -10.17
C ALA A 158 10.63 -14.54 -10.07
N LEU A 159 10.14 -14.70 -8.85
CA LEU A 159 8.75 -14.99 -8.54
C LEU A 159 8.24 -13.95 -7.54
N LEU A 160 7.06 -13.41 -7.80
CA LEU A 160 6.30 -12.56 -6.89
C LEU A 160 5.10 -13.35 -6.36
N TRP A 161 4.90 -13.27 -5.05
CA TRP A 161 3.70 -13.78 -4.38
C TRP A 161 3.10 -12.68 -3.52
#